data_fccaf935c45100ac611e1ec5fe89c971
#
_entry.id   fccaf935c45100ac611e1ec5fe89c971
#
_cell.length_a   1.000
_cell.length_b   1.000
_cell.length_c   1.000
_cell.angle_alpha   90.00
_cell.angle_beta   90.00
_cell.angle_gamma   90.00
#
_symmetry.space_group_name_H-M   'P 1'
#
loop_
_entity.id
_entity.type
_entity.pdbx_description
1 polymer ?
#
loop_
_entity_poly.entity_id
_entity_poly.type
_entity_poly.pdbx_seq_one_letter_code
_entity_poly.pdbx_strand_id
1 'polypeptide(L)'
;IEVVDVLRGFAVMAIILVHNLEHFIFPVYPTEQPAWLAVLNDGVFNVIFSLFAGKAYAIFALLFGFTFYIQCHNQTKKGKDFGYRFLWRLVLLLGFATLNAAFFPAGDVLLLFAVVGLVLFLVRKWSDKAILITAIILLIQPIEWYHYIMSLLNPAHALPDLGVGAMY
;
A
#
# COMPACT_ATOMS: atom_id res chain seq x y z
N ILE A 1 -5.75 -3.28 -20.97
CA ILE A 1 -6.12 -4.72 -20.79
C ILE A 1 -7.30 -4.71 -19.85
N GLU A 2 -8.49 -5.04 -20.31
CA GLU A 2 -9.75 -4.91 -19.55
C GLU A 2 -9.70 -5.54 -18.16
N VAL A 3 -9.16 -6.75 -18.04
CA VAL A 3 -9.04 -7.45 -16.75
C VAL A 3 -8.20 -6.66 -15.73
N VAL A 4 -7.12 -6.03 -16.17
CA VAL A 4 -6.25 -5.23 -15.29
C VAL A 4 -6.98 -3.98 -14.80
N ASP A 5 -7.78 -3.36 -15.66
CA ASP A 5 -8.54 -2.16 -15.32
C ASP A 5 -9.70 -2.50 -14.36
N VAL A 6 -10.35 -3.65 -14.55
CA VAL A 6 -11.37 -4.18 -13.62
C VAL A 6 -10.76 -4.49 -12.25
N LEU A 7 -9.60 -5.18 -12.20
CA LEU A 7 -8.92 -5.48 -10.94
C LEU A 7 -8.47 -4.20 -10.22
N ARG A 8 -8.03 -3.18 -10.96
CA ARG A 8 -7.65 -1.90 -10.38
C ARG A 8 -8.87 -1.19 -9.78
N GLY A 9 -9.99 -1.18 -10.51
CA GLY A 9 -11.26 -0.64 -10.01
C GLY A 9 -11.71 -1.35 -8.74
N PHE A 10 -11.64 -2.68 -8.71
CA PHE A 10 -11.95 -3.47 -7.52
C PHE A 10 -11.02 -3.13 -6.34
N ALA A 11 -9.70 -3.06 -6.56
CA ALA A 11 -8.75 -2.72 -5.52
C ALA A 11 -9.00 -1.32 -4.93
N VAL A 12 -9.30 -0.33 -5.78
CA VAL A 12 -9.64 1.04 -5.33
C VAL A 12 -10.93 1.04 -4.51
N MET A 13 -11.98 0.34 -4.96
CA MET A 13 -13.22 0.22 -4.20
C MET A 13 -13.00 -0.43 -2.83
N ALA A 14 -12.22 -1.50 -2.78
CA ALA A 14 -11.89 -2.20 -1.54
C ALA A 14 -11.08 -1.32 -0.58
N ILE A 15 -10.12 -0.54 -1.10
CA ILE A 15 -9.35 0.44 -0.31
C ILE A 15 -10.27 1.52 0.25
N ILE A 16 -11.18 2.08 -0.56
CA ILE A 16 -12.14 3.09 -0.08
C ILE A 16 -13.03 2.52 1.01
N LEU A 17 -13.48 1.25 0.87
CA LEU A 17 -14.30 0.60 1.87
C LEU A 17 -13.56 0.45 3.20
N VAL A 18 -12.29 0.00 3.17
CA VAL A 18 -11.46 -0.11 4.37
C VAL A 18 -11.20 1.26 5.00
N HIS A 19 -10.85 2.27 4.20
CA HIS A 19 -10.65 3.63 4.71
C HIS A 19 -11.91 4.24 5.34
N ASN A 20 -13.09 3.95 4.80
CA ASN A 20 -14.33 4.37 5.43
C ASN A 20 -14.49 3.78 6.83
N LEU A 21 -14.13 2.51 7.01
CA LEU A 21 -14.18 1.86 8.32
C LEU A 21 -13.14 2.43 9.28
N GLU A 22 -11.93 2.74 8.81
CA GLU A 22 -10.82 3.22 9.64
C GLU A 22 -10.97 4.70 10.04
N HIS A 23 -11.46 5.55 9.13
CA HIS A 23 -11.36 7.00 9.31
C HIS A 23 -12.68 7.73 9.49
N PHE A 24 -13.80 7.19 8.99
CA PHE A 24 -15.07 7.92 8.96
C PHE A 24 -16.14 7.35 9.87
N ILE A 25 -15.99 6.11 10.31
CA ILE A 25 -17.10 5.47 11.01
C ILE A 25 -17.15 5.90 12.45
N PHE A 26 -16.10 6.28 13.15
CA PHE A 26 -16.25 6.79 14.51
C PHE A 26 -15.00 7.41 15.14
N PRO A 27 -14.93 8.71 15.32
CA PRO A 27 -14.11 9.28 16.39
C PRO A 27 -14.64 8.94 17.79
N VAL A 28 -15.94 8.63 17.93
CA VAL A 28 -16.57 8.26 19.21
C VAL A 28 -17.67 7.23 18.95
N TYR A 29 -17.48 6.01 19.44
CA TYR A 29 -18.54 5.00 19.41
C TYR A 29 -19.70 5.43 20.31
N PRO A 30 -20.98 5.30 19.85
CA PRO A 30 -22.12 5.55 20.72
C PRO A 30 -22.08 4.59 21.90
N THR A 31 -22.10 5.15 23.10
CA THR A 31 -21.98 4.38 24.35
C THR A 31 -23.24 3.55 24.67
N GLU A 32 -24.36 3.87 24.05
CA GLU A 32 -25.62 3.17 24.23
C GLU A 32 -26.07 2.51 22.93
N GLN A 33 -25.60 1.28 22.70
CA GLN A 33 -26.06 0.46 21.58
C GLN A 33 -26.79 -0.80 22.10
N PRO A 34 -27.88 -1.21 21.43
CA PRO A 34 -28.46 -2.53 21.69
C PRO A 34 -27.41 -3.63 21.47
N ALA A 35 -27.39 -4.64 22.35
CA ALA A 35 -26.38 -5.70 22.30
C ALA A 35 -26.30 -6.42 20.93
N TRP A 36 -27.43 -6.61 20.25
CA TRP A 36 -27.48 -7.23 18.93
C TRP A 36 -26.81 -6.39 17.87
N LEU A 37 -26.90 -5.04 17.97
CA LEU A 37 -26.28 -4.12 17.02
C LEU A 37 -24.76 -4.09 17.21
N ALA A 38 -24.26 -4.14 18.43
CA ALA A 38 -22.84 -4.26 18.73
C ALA A 38 -22.24 -5.52 18.11
N VAL A 39 -22.88 -6.69 18.32
CA VAL A 39 -22.45 -7.97 17.72
C VAL A 39 -22.45 -7.90 16.19
N LEU A 40 -23.45 -7.26 15.60
CA LEU A 40 -23.54 -7.12 14.14
C LEU A 40 -22.45 -6.20 13.59
N ASN A 41 -22.18 -5.08 14.25
CA ASN A 41 -21.12 -4.16 13.89
C ASN A 41 -19.74 -4.83 13.94
N ASP A 42 -19.44 -5.53 15.04
CA ASP A 42 -18.18 -6.27 15.18
C ASP A 42 -18.06 -7.38 14.14
N GLY A 43 -19.14 -8.08 13.85
CA GLY A 43 -19.16 -9.11 12.81
C GLY A 43 -18.89 -8.54 11.42
N VAL A 44 -19.56 -7.45 11.05
CA VAL A 44 -19.35 -6.77 9.75
C VAL A 44 -17.94 -6.21 9.65
N PHE A 45 -17.47 -5.53 10.70
CA PHE A 45 -16.12 -4.99 10.74
C PHE A 45 -15.08 -6.09 10.53
N ASN A 46 -15.15 -7.18 11.31
CA ASN A 46 -14.21 -8.28 11.22
C ASN A 46 -14.22 -8.97 9.85
N VAL A 47 -15.40 -9.15 9.24
CA VAL A 47 -15.52 -9.74 7.90
C VAL A 47 -14.88 -8.83 6.85
N ILE A 48 -15.23 -7.56 6.82
CA ILE A 48 -14.71 -6.63 5.81
C ILE A 48 -13.19 -6.49 6.00
N PHE A 49 -12.74 -6.29 7.23
CA PHE A 49 -11.33 -6.11 7.53
C PHE A 49 -10.52 -7.37 7.16
N SER A 50 -10.98 -8.55 7.53
CA SER A 50 -10.33 -9.82 7.19
C SER A 50 -10.27 -10.08 5.69
N LEU A 51 -11.30 -9.68 4.93
CA LEU A 51 -11.34 -9.92 3.49
C LEU A 51 -10.51 -8.91 2.69
N PHE A 52 -10.50 -7.64 3.08
CA PHE A 52 -9.97 -6.55 2.25
C PHE A 52 -8.73 -5.87 2.82
N ALA A 53 -8.55 -5.78 4.14
CA ALA A 53 -7.40 -5.11 4.73
C ALA A 53 -6.08 -5.79 4.32
N GLY A 54 -5.10 -5.00 3.94
CA GLY A 54 -3.81 -5.46 3.44
C GLY A 54 -3.86 -6.08 2.03
N LYS A 55 -4.87 -6.89 1.71
CA LYS A 55 -4.98 -7.58 0.41
C LYS A 55 -5.28 -6.60 -0.72
N ALA A 56 -6.17 -5.64 -0.50
CA ALA A 56 -6.50 -4.61 -1.47
C ALA A 56 -5.28 -3.74 -1.81
N TYR A 57 -4.49 -3.37 -0.81
CA TYR A 57 -3.23 -2.64 -1.00
C TYR A 57 -2.20 -3.47 -1.76
N ALA A 58 -2.06 -4.76 -1.45
CA ALA A 58 -1.15 -5.65 -2.15
C ALA A 58 -1.53 -5.81 -3.64
N ILE A 59 -2.81 -6.00 -3.94
CA ILE A 59 -3.32 -6.06 -5.32
C ILE A 59 -3.05 -4.73 -6.03
N PHE A 60 -3.33 -3.61 -5.39
CA PHE A 60 -3.10 -2.29 -5.97
C PHE A 60 -1.61 -2.04 -6.25
N ALA A 61 -0.72 -2.39 -5.33
CA ALA A 61 0.73 -2.26 -5.50
C ALA A 61 1.25 -3.12 -6.65
N LEU A 62 0.77 -4.36 -6.76
CA LEU A 62 1.12 -5.27 -7.85
C LEU A 62 0.67 -4.71 -9.20
N LEU A 63 -0.55 -4.21 -9.28
CA LEU A 63 -1.09 -3.58 -10.50
C LEU A 63 -0.38 -2.27 -10.84
N PHE A 64 0.10 -1.53 -9.86
CA PHE A 64 0.91 -0.33 -10.05
C PHE A 64 2.23 -0.69 -10.73
N GLY A 65 2.97 -1.68 -10.22
CA GLY A 65 4.21 -2.16 -10.82
C GLY A 65 4.01 -2.74 -12.22
N PHE A 66 2.97 -3.54 -12.41
CA PHE A 66 2.60 -4.12 -13.70
C PHE A 66 2.29 -3.04 -14.76
N THR A 67 1.54 -2.03 -14.36
CA THR A 67 1.21 -0.90 -15.23
C THR A 67 2.44 -0.10 -15.61
N PHE A 68 3.36 0.11 -14.67
CA PHE A 68 4.64 0.75 -14.93
C PHE A 68 5.42 -0.01 -16.00
N TYR A 69 5.54 -1.33 -15.85
CA TYR A 69 6.23 -2.19 -16.82
C TYR A 69 5.63 -2.09 -18.23
N ILE A 70 4.30 -2.24 -18.34
CA ILE A 70 3.62 -2.15 -19.65
C ILE A 70 3.82 -0.77 -20.28
N GLN A 71 3.69 0.30 -19.51
CA GLN A 71 3.86 1.65 -20.03
C GLN A 71 5.29 1.89 -20.49
N CYS A 72 6.28 1.46 -19.70
CA CYS A 72 7.69 1.55 -20.06
C CYS A 72 7.97 0.81 -21.39
N HIS A 73 7.53 -0.45 -21.47
CA HIS A 73 7.71 -1.30 -22.65
C HIS A 73 7.05 -0.70 -23.92
N ASN A 74 5.81 -0.25 -23.80
CA ASN A 74 5.07 0.32 -24.91
C ASN A 74 5.67 1.66 -25.42
N GLN A 75 6.21 2.48 -24.53
CA GLN A 75 6.86 3.73 -24.93
C GLN A 75 8.23 3.48 -25.59
N THR A 76 8.99 2.52 -25.05
CA THR A 76 10.27 2.11 -25.66
C THR A 76 10.05 1.59 -27.09
N LYS A 77 9.00 0.77 -27.31
CA LYS A 77 8.63 0.30 -28.65
C LYS A 77 8.28 1.44 -29.63
N LYS A 78 7.74 2.54 -29.11
CA LYS A 78 7.37 3.72 -29.92
C LYS A 78 8.52 4.71 -30.09
N GLY A 79 9.71 4.40 -29.59
CA GLY A 79 10.88 5.30 -29.62
C GLY A 79 10.68 6.60 -28.84
N LYS A 80 9.71 6.64 -27.89
CA LYS A 80 9.41 7.82 -27.08
C LYS A 80 10.00 7.66 -25.69
N ASP A 81 10.51 8.77 -25.12
CA ASP A 81 10.96 8.76 -23.73
C ASP A 81 9.78 8.61 -22.79
N PHE A 82 9.80 7.53 -22.01
CA PHE A 82 8.82 7.25 -20.97
C PHE A 82 9.05 8.15 -19.75
N GLY A 83 10.31 8.60 -19.52
CA GLY A 83 10.74 9.20 -18.27
C GLY A 83 9.96 10.46 -17.89
N TYR A 84 9.85 11.42 -18.81
CA TYR A 84 9.21 12.71 -18.54
C TYR A 84 7.73 12.57 -18.15
N ARG A 85 6.98 11.77 -18.90
CA ARG A 85 5.55 11.56 -18.63
C ARG A 85 5.30 10.84 -17.31
N PHE A 86 6.16 9.90 -16.98
CA PHE A 86 6.05 9.16 -15.73
C PHE A 86 6.41 10.04 -14.53
N LEU A 87 7.50 10.80 -14.62
CA LEU A 87 7.87 11.76 -13.57
C LEU A 87 6.78 12.80 -13.33
N TRP A 88 6.15 13.31 -14.39
CA TRP A 88 5.03 14.23 -14.23
C TRP A 88 3.84 13.63 -13.47
N ARG A 89 3.54 12.37 -13.75
CA ARG A 89 2.51 11.63 -12.98
C ARG A 89 2.90 11.45 -11.51
N LEU A 90 4.17 11.21 -11.21
CA LEU A 90 4.66 11.12 -9.84
C LEU A 90 4.58 12.47 -9.11
N VAL A 91 4.91 13.56 -9.80
CA VAL A 91 4.76 14.92 -9.24
C VAL A 91 3.30 15.21 -8.89
N LEU A 92 2.38 14.88 -9.78
CA LEU A 92 0.95 15.02 -9.52
C LEU A 92 0.50 14.12 -8.35
N LEU A 93 0.95 12.87 -8.32
CA LEU A 93 0.66 11.95 -7.23
C LEU A 93 1.19 12.47 -5.90
N LEU A 94 2.41 13.02 -5.88
CA LEU A 94 3.00 13.65 -4.70
C LEU A 94 2.19 14.88 -4.25
N GLY A 95 1.73 15.70 -5.20
CA GLY A 95 0.86 16.83 -4.90
C GLY A 95 -0.48 16.39 -4.26
N PHE A 96 -1.11 15.34 -4.79
CA PHE A 96 -2.31 14.78 -4.18
C PHE A 96 -2.02 14.12 -2.82
N ALA A 97 -0.88 13.44 -2.67
CA ALA A 97 -0.46 12.87 -1.40
C ALA A 97 -0.26 13.93 -0.32
N THR A 98 0.39 15.04 -0.64
CA THR A 98 0.58 16.15 0.31
C THR A 98 -0.74 16.81 0.70
N LEU A 99 -1.68 16.98 -0.25
CA LEU A 99 -3.02 17.46 0.06
C LEU A 99 -3.78 16.48 0.95
N ASN A 100 -3.71 15.19 0.63
CA ASN A 100 -4.35 14.15 1.44
C ASN A 100 -3.79 14.12 2.87
N ALA A 101 -2.47 14.18 3.03
CA ALA A 101 -1.82 14.21 4.33
C ALA A 101 -2.17 15.46 5.17
N ALA A 102 -2.46 16.59 4.52
CA ALA A 102 -2.90 17.81 5.21
C ALA A 102 -4.31 17.67 5.80
N PHE A 103 -5.20 16.91 5.15
CA PHE A 103 -6.57 16.70 5.62
C PHE A 103 -6.74 15.42 6.44
N PHE A 104 -5.93 14.39 6.16
CA PHE A 104 -5.99 13.06 6.78
C PHE A 104 -4.58 12.61 7.21
N PRO A 105 -4.09 13.08 8.36
CA PRO A 105 -2.70 12.82 8.79
C PRO A 105 -2.39 11.35 9.10
N ALA A 106 -3.41 10.51 9.28
CA ALA A 106 -3.22 9.10 9.56
C ALA A 106 -3.33 8.26 8.29
N GLY A 107 -2.29 7.47 7.96
CA GLY A 107 -2.35 6.43 6.93
C GLY A 107 -2.16 6.90 5.48
N ASP A 108 -1.21 7.80 5.22
CA ASP A 108 -0.94 8.26 3.85
C ASP A 108 -0.21 7.23 2.98
N VAL A 109 -0.99 6.36 2.36
CA VAL A 109 -0.51 5.35 1.40
C VAL A 109 -0.08 5.97 0.06
N LEU A 110 -0.65 7.13 -0.32
CA LEU A 110 -0.32 7.81 -1.58
C LEU A 110 1.13 8.28 -1.63
N LEU A 111 1.64 8.80 -0.51
CA LEU A 111 3.05 9.19 -0.39
C LEU A 111 3.97 7.99 -0.58
N LEU A 112 3.64 6.85 0.02
CA LEU A 112 4.39 5.61 -0.17
C LEU A 112 4.44 5.21 -1.65
N PHE A 113 3.32 5.24 -2.37
CA PHE A 113 3.28 4.95 -3.81
C PHE A 113 4.09 5.96 -4.65
N ALA A 114 4.13 7.22 -4.27
CA ALA A 114 4.97 8.21 -4.94
C ALA A 114 6.46 7.88 -4.77
N VAL A 115 6.90 7.53 -3.55
CA VAL A 115 8.28 7.12 -3.26
C VAL A 115 8.65 5.83 -3.98
N VAL A 116 7.80 4.79 -3.89
CA VAL A 116 8.00 3.53 -4.62
C VAL A 116 8.05 3.75 -6.13
N GLY A 117 7.21 4.62 -6.66
CA GLY A 117 7.22 5.01 -8.07
C GLY A 117 8.55 5.65 -8.49
N LEU A 118 9.15 6.49 -7.63
CA LEU A 118 10.46 7.07 -7.87
C LEU A 118 11.55 5.99 -7.88
N VAL A 119 11.50 5.03 -6.95
CA VAL A 119 12.43 3.89 -6.95
C VAL A 119 12.28 3.06 -8.22
N LEU A 120 11.06 2.74 -8.64
CA LEU A 120 10.80 2.04 -9.91
C LEU A 120 11.38 2.79 -11.11
N PHE A 121 11.28 4.11 -11.11
CA PHE A 121 11.87 4.93 -12.15
C PHE A 121 13.41 4.84 -12.18
N LEU A 122 14.06 4.81 -11.02
CA LEU A 122 15.52 4.68 -10.91
C LEU A 122 16.00 3.31 -11.39
N VAL A 123 15.28 2.23 -11.04
CA VAL A 123 15.65 0.85 -11.41
C VAL A 123 15.15 0.42 -12.78
N ARG A 124 14.49 1.31 -13.55
CA ARG A 124 13.88 0.99 -14.86
C ARG A 124 14.85 0.42 -15.91
N LYS A 125 16.15 0.68 -15.74
CA LYS A 125 17.21 0.21 -16.64
C LYS A 125 17.86 -1.10 -16.18
N TRP A 126 17.44 -1.62 -15.04
CA TRP A 126 17.95 -2.87 -14.53
C TRP A 126 17.45 -4.05 -15.36
N SER A 127 18.20 -5.14 -15.35
CA SER A 127 17.77 -6.37 -16.01
C SER A 127 16.60 -7.01 -15.25
N ASP A 128 15.72 -7.72 -15.94
CA ASP A 128 14.56 -8.42 -15.33
C ASP A 128 14.99 -9.36 -14.21
N LYS A 129 16.15 -10.03 -14.37
CA LYS A 129 16.71 -10.89 -13.33
C LYS A 129 17.12 -10.12 -12.07
N ALA A 130 17.73 -8.94 -12.23
CA ALA A 130 18.13 -8.11 -11.08
C ALA A 130 16.90 -7.59 -10.34
N ILE A 131 15.87 -7.15 -11.05
CA ILE A 131 14.59 -6.71 -10.47
C ILE A 131 13.94 -7.86 -9.70
N LEU A 132 13.88 -9.06 -10.29
CA LEU A 132 13.29 -10.24 -9.64
C LEU A 132 14.05 -10.62 -8.36
N ILE A 133 15.38 -10.67 -8.42
CA ILE A 133 16.22 -10.98 -7.24
C ILE A 133 16.00 -9.95 -6.15
N THR A 134 16.00 -8.66 -6.49
CA THR A 134 15.76 -7.57 -5.52
C THR A 134 14.36 -7.68 -4.91
N ALA A 135 13.34 -7.99 -5.72
CA ALA A 135 11.99 -8.18 -5.24
C ALA A 135 11.88 -9.37 -4.26
N ILE A 136 12.54 -10.49 -4.56
CA ILE A 136 12.59 -11.66 -3.66
C ILE A 136 13.29 -11.30 -2.35
N ILE A 137 14.43 -10.60 -2.41
CA ILE A 137 15.17 -10.17 -1.22
C ILE A 137 14.29 -9.26 -0.35
N LEU A 138 13.60 -8.29 -0.95
CA LEU A 138 12.70 -7.40 -0.22
C LEU A 138 11.49 -8.14 0.38
N LEU A 139 10.97 -9.16 -0.32
CA LEU A 139 9.85 -9.98 0.15
C LEU A 139 10.23 -10.82 1.38
N ILE A 140 11.49 -11.28 1.47
CA ILE A 140 12.01 -12.03 2.62
C ILE A 140 12.16 -11.13 3.86
N GLN A 141 12.13 -9.79 3.68
CA GLN A 141 12.25 -8.82 4.78
C GLN A 141 13.48 -9.08 5.67
N PRO A 142 14.70 -9.11 5.11
CA PRO A 142 15.91 -9.49 5.86
C PRO A 142 16.18 -8.59 7.06
N ILE A 143 15.74 -7.33 7.04
CA ILE A 143 15.86 -6.37 8.13
C ILE A 143 15.01 -6.82 9.33
N GLU A 144 13.76 -7.25 9.09
CA GLU A 144 12.88 -7.76 10.13
C GLU A 144 13.44 -9.04 10.77
N TRP A 145 13.96 -9.95 9.94
CA TRP A 145 14.64 -11.14 10.45
C TRP A 145 15.88 -10.80 11.28
N TYR A 146 16.68 -9.82 10.86
CA TYR A 146 17.82 -9.34 11.61
C TYR A 146 17.38 -8.79 12.99
N HIS A 147 16.38 -7.93 13.03
CA HIS A 147 15.85 -7.38 14.28
C HIS A 147 15.25 -8.46 15.17
N TYR A 148 14.52 -9.42 14.60
CA TYR A 148 13.97 -10.54 15.33
C TYR A 148 15.06 -11.40 15.97
N ILE A 149 16.11 -11.78 15.23
CA ILE A 149 17.23 -12.56 15.75
C ILE A 149 18.00 -11.77 16.83
N MET A 150 18.23 -10.49 16.60
CA MET A 150 18.93 -9.65 17.57
C MET A 150 18.12 -9.44 18.85
N SER A 151 16.81 -9.35 18.77
CA SER A 151 15.93 -9.26 19.95
C SER A 151 15.93 -10.54 20.80
N LEU A 152 16.10 -11.70 20.15
CA LEU A 152 16.25 -12.98 20.87
C LEU A 152 17.58 -13.06 21.62
N LEU A 153 18.65 -12.45 21.06
CA LEU A 153 19.98 -12.47 21.67
C LEU A 153 20.15 -11.37 22.73
N ASN A 154 19.53 -10.23 22.52
CA ASN A 154 19.59 -9.09 23.44
C ASN A 154 18.28 -8.30 23.43
N PRO A 155 17.48 -8.36 24.51
CA PRO A 155 16.19 -7.66 24.60
C PRO A 155 16.27 -6.13 24.40
N ALA A 156 17.45 -5.53 24.64
CA ALA A 156 17.66 -4.09 24.41
C ALA A 156 17.61 -3.69 22.91
N HIS A 157 17.69 -4.66 21.99
CA HIS A 157 17.60 -4.45 20.56
C HIS A 157 16.18 -4.75 20.02
N ALA A 158 15.24 -5.09 20.90
CA ALA A 158 13.83 -5.18 20.47
C ALA A 158 13.39 -3.82 19.93
N LEU A 159 12.80 -3.84 18.73
CA LEU A 159 12.16 -2.63 18.19
C LEU A 159 11.09 -2.19 19.21
N PRO A 160 11.00 -0.89 19.49
CA PRO A 160 9.91 -0.40 20.32
C PRO A 160 8.60 -0.84 19.68
N ASP A 161 7.70 -1.40 20.48
CA ASP A 161 6.35 -1.71 20.03
C ASP A 161 5.70 -0.38 19.66
N LEU A 162 5.61 -0.11 18.37
CA LEU A 162 5.00 1.12 17.84
C LEU A 162 3.47 1.08 17.94
N GLY A 163 2.93 0.03 18.58
CA GLY A 163 1.48 -0.14 18.73
C GLY A 163 0.74 -0.42 17.42
N VAL A 164 1.48 -0.59 16.32
CA VAL A 164 0.88 -0.82 14.99
C VAL A 164 0.14 -2.16 14.97
N GLY A 165 0.62 -3.16 15.73
CA GLY A 165 -0.05 -4.45 15.89
C GLY A 165 -1.36 -4.40 16.67
N ALA A 166 -1.62 -3.32 17.41
CA ALA A 166 -2.87 -3.12 18.14
C ALA A 166 -3.93 -2.38 17.30
N MET A 167 -3.57 -1.96 16.08
CA MET A 167 -4.49 -1.31 15.14
C MET A 167 -5.08 -2.29 14.11
N TYR A 168 -4.65 -3.55 14.13
CA TYR A 168 -5.11 -4.58 13.18
C TYR A 168 -5.69 -5.79 13.92
#